data_0cf3cdc5eb6bbf815ea807afd3faab33
#
_entry.id   0cf3cdc5eb6bbf815ea807afd3faab33
#
_cell.length_a   1.000
_cell.length_b   1.000
_cell.length_c   1.000
_cell.angle_alpha   90.00
_cell.angle_beta   90.00
_cell.angle_gamma   90.00
#
_symmetry.space_group_name_H-M   'P 1'
#
loop_
_entity.id
_entity.type
_entity.pdbx_description
1 polymer ?
#
loop_
_entity_poly.entity_id
_entity_poly.type
_entity_poly.pdbx_seq_one_letter_code
_entity_poly.pdbx_strand_id
1 'polypeptide(L)'
;MRASDYWRRQDEQFWAYVRVLSEKRGYAKRGADSVAAYSLAECKATLGELDRDPAVLDETDLGARLVDYFDYRAHELNDVARNNLLDANEAKKLFNDIVDEYCTTATELRNHKGVLVAVEYGVQGGMNVRVPMNKQKGNKREPSFLTGIVNILFSYELQGQTFEDDPRRLPVIDREGELFAAMSRRLDGAFPSSVNPRALWEIKEYYYTTTFGSKISDAVYVSQLDGHERHEIVEATGLPIDLYLFVDAYGTWWTKGKAYLCRLVDAVNKGVVDEVVVGCECMEAIPRLVHTW
;
A
#
# COMPACT_ATOMS: atom_id res chain seq x y z
N MET A 1 3.57 -7.38 1.39
CA MET A 1 3.72 -7.85 -0.02
C MET A 1 4.87 -7.11 -0.68
N ARG A 2 5.97 -7.80 -0.98
CA ARG A 2 7.19 -7.25 -1.59
C ARG A 2 7.32 -7.74 -3.02
N ALA A 3 7.96 -6.92 -3.86
CA ALA A 3 8.29 -7.38 -5.20
C ALA A 3 9.32 -8.52 -5.17
N SER A 4 9.11 -9.52 -6.00
CA SER A 4 10.15 -10.48 -6.35
C SER A 4 11.02 -9.89 -7.45
N ASP A 5 12.35 -9.98 -7.30
CA ASP A 5 13.30 -9.55 -8.34
C ASP A 5 13.06 -10.27 -9.67
N TYR A 6 12.59 -11.51 -9.61
CA TYR A 6 12.24 -12.28 -10.79
C TYR A 6 11.06 -11.66 -11.56
N TRP A 7 9.99 -11.28 -10.84
CA TRP A 7 8.82 -10.67 -11.47
C TRP A 7 9.07 -9.23 -11.90
N ARG A 8 9.88 -8.47 -11.18
CA ARG A 8 10.29 -7.10 -11.57
C ARG A 8 11.01 -7.04 -12.92
N ARG A 9 11.69 -8.11 -13.31
CA ARG A 9 12.44 -8.17 -14.58
C ARG A 9 11.60 -8.61 -15.77
N GLN A 10 10.32 -8.90 -15.58
CA GLN A 10 9.45 -9.29 -16.67
C GLN A 10 9.16 -8.10 -17.58
N ASP A 11 9.09 -8.38 -18.88
CA ASP A 11 8.84 -7.37 -19.91
C ASP A 11 7.37 -6.90 -19.99
N GLU A 12 7.11 -5.84 -20.74
CA GLU A 12 5.74 -5.33 -20.90
C GLU A 12 4.82 -6.31 -21.61
N GLN A 13 5.33 -7.22 -22.45
CA GLN A 13 4.53 -8.25 -23.08
C GLN A 13 3.97 -9.21 -22.04
N PHE A 14 4.79 -9.69 -21.12
CA PHE A 14 4.35 -10.53 -19.98
C PHE A 14 3.23 -9.84 -19.19
N TRP A 15 3.42 -8.58 -18.80
CA TRP A 15 2.43 -7.82 -18.06
C TRP A 15 1.16 -7.53 -18.86
N ALA A 16 1.24 -7.40 -20.18
CA ALA A 16 0.06 -7.30 -21.03
C ALA A 16 -0.81 -8.57 -20.96
N TYR A 17 -0.19 -9.76 -21.00
CA TYR A 17 -0.92 -11.02 -20.83
C TYR A 17 -1.49 -11.16 -19.41
N VAL A 18 -0.75 -10.83 -18.36
CA VAL A 18 -1.26 -10.84 -16.98
C VAL A 18 -2.54 -9.99 -16.86
N ARG A 19 -2.51 -8.77 -17.42
CA ARG A 19 -3.66 -7.84 -17.35
C ARG A 19 -4.84 -8.36 -18.17
N VAL A 20 -4.63 -8.76 -19.41
CA VAL A 20 -5.70 -9.18 -20.32
C VAL A 20 -6.37 -10.46 -19.83
N LEU A 21 -5.60 -11.45 -19.39
CA LEU A 21 -6.12 -12.70 -18.83
C LEU A 21 -6.88 -12.44 -17.53
N SER A 22 -6.33 -11.62 -16.63
CA SER A 22 -6.98 -11.29 -15.36
C SER A 22 -8.27 -10.49 -15.56
N GLU A 23 -8.32 -9.57 -16.52
CA GLU A 23 -9.53 -8.80 -16.81
C GLU A 23 -10.65 -9.68 -17.34
N LYS A 24 -10.33 -10.52 -18.33
CA LYS A 24 -11.32 -11.39 -18.97
C LYS A 24 -11.87 -12.48 -18.03
N ARG A 25 -11.00 -13.10 -17.23
CA ARG A 25 -11.42 -14.14 -16.27
C ARG A 25 -12.01 -13.56 -14.97
N GLY A 26 -11.75 -12.28 -14.70
CA GLY A 26 -12.03 -11.63 -13.42
C GLY A 26 -10.93 -11.94 -12.40
N TYR A 27 -10.26 -10.90 -11.93
CA TYR A 27 -9.16 -10.97 -10.93
C TYR A 27 -9.48 -11.81 -9.69
N ALA A 28 -10.72 -11.78 -9.24
CA ALA A 28 -11.25 -12.63 -8.17
C ALA A 28 -12.77 -12.83 -8.35
N LYS A 29 -13.26 -14.03 -8.09
CA LYS A 29 -14.69 -14.31 -8.11
C LYS A 29 -15.37 -13.66 -6.89
N ARG A 30 -16.47 -12.98 -7.12
CA ARG A 30 -17.27 -12.37 -6.05
C ARG A 30 -17.80 -13.46 -5.11
N GLY A 31 -17.60 -13.27 -3.80
CA GLY A 31 -18.02 -14.21 -2.77
C GLY A 31 -17.14 -15.45 -2.60
N ALA A 32 -16.10 -15.64 -3.42
CA ALA A 32 -15.13 -16.70 -3.17
C ALA A 32 -14.27 -16.41 -1.93
N ASP A 33 -13.90 -17.44 -1.18
CA ASP A 33 -13.06 -17.31 0.01
C ASP A 33 -11.58 -17.10 -0.32
N SER A 34 -11.17 -17.39 -1.56
CA SER A 34 -9.79 -17.30 -2.01
C SER A 34 -9.69 -16.66 -3.41
N VAL A 35 -8.48 -16.25 -3.76
CA VAL A 35 -8.10 -15.89 -5.13
C VAL A 35 -7.60 -17.15 -5.82
N ALA A 36 -8.16 -17.47 -6.99
CA ALA A 36 -7.74 -18.62 -7.78
C ALA A 36 -6.54 -18.26 -8.67
N ALA A 37 -5.60 -19.18 -8.82
CA ALA A 37 -4.63 -19.17 -9.90
C ALA A 37 -5.27 -19.61 -11.23
N TYR A 38 -4.58 -19.36 -12.34
CA TYR A 38 -5.04 -19.79 -13.67
C TYR A 38 -4.11 -20.84 -14.24
N SER A 39 -4.66 -21.98 -14.63
CA SER A 39 -3.93 -23.02 -15.35
C SER A 39 -3.60 -22.60 -16.78
N LEU A 40 -2.62 -23.25 -17.39
CA LEU A 40 -2.27 -23.02 -18.80
C LEU A 40 -3.47 -23.24 -19.75
N ALA A 41 -4.26 -24.28 -19.47
CA ALA A 41 -5.47 -24.57 -20.27
C ALA A 41 -6.49 -23.44 -20.19
N GLU A 42 -6.69 -22.85 -19.00
CA GLU A 42 -7.57 -21.70 -18.83
C GLU A 42 -7.02 -20.44 -19.49
N CYS A 43 -5.70 -20.20 -19.45
CA CYS A 43 -5.08 -19.07 -20.15
C CYS A 43 -5.28 -19.20 -21.66
N LYS A 44 -5.07 -20.39 -22.24
CA LYS A 44 -5.32 -20.67 -23.66
C LYS A 44 -6.77 -20.48 -24.07
N ALA A 45 -7.71 -21.05 -23.30
CA ALA A 45 -9.13 -20.87 -23.56
C ALA A 45 -9.52 -19.39 -23.55
N THR A 46 -8.99 -18.63 -22.60
CA THR A 46 -9.23 -17.17 -22.49
C THR A 46 -8.69 -16.41 -23.69
N LEU A 47 -7.50 -16.75 -24.20
CA LEU A 47 -6.96 -16.13 -25.43
C LEU A 47 -7.85 -16.42 -26.64
N GLY A 48 -8.32 -17.68 -26.77
CA GLY A 48 -9.26 -18.04 -27.85
C GLY A 48 -10.58 -17.24 -27.77
N GLU A 49 -11.13 -17.01 -26.58
CA GLU A 49 -12.30 -16.15 -26.38
C GLU A 49 -12.06 -14.66 -26.74
N LEU A 50 -10.80 -14.24 -26.79
CA LEU A 50 -10.37 -12.88 -27.13
C LEU A 50 -9.87 -12.77 -28.58
N ASP A 51 -10.15 -13.78 -29.41
CA ASP A 51 -9.67 -13.86 -30.80
C ASP A 51 -8.13 -13.69 -30.90
N ARG A 52 -7.38 -14.25 -29.92
CA ARG A 52 -5.92 -14.29 -29.90
C ARG A 52 -5.45 -15.73 -30.07
N ASP A 53 -4.28 -15.91 -30.69
CA ASP A 53 -3.70 -17.23 -30.91
C ASP A 53 -3.20 -17.83 -29.55
N PRO A 54 -3.78 -18.96 -29.08
CA PRO A 54 -3.31 -19.62 -27.87
C PRO A 54 -1.94 -20.29 -28.04
N ALA A 55 -1.48 -20.57 -29.26
CA ALA A 55 -0.22 -21.27 -29.53
C ALA A 55 0.99 -20.49 -29.02
N VAL A 56 0.89 -19.16 -28.93
CA VAL A 56 1.94 -18.29 -28.40
C VAL A 56 2.39 -18.70 -26.97
N LEU A 57 1.50 -19.33 -26.20
CA LEU A 57 1.82 -19.80 -24.85
C LEU A 57 2.63 -21.10 -24.83
N ASP A 58 2.74 -21.82 -25.96
CA ASP A 58 3.53 -23.05 -26.09
C ASP A 58 4.87 -22.82 -26.80
N GLU A 59 4.93 -21.79 -27.65
CA GLU A 59 6.10 -21.53 -28.50
C GLU A 59 7.29 -20.96 -27.70
N THR A 60 7.01 -20.44 -26.50
CA THR A 60 7.98 -19.83 -25.58
C THR A 60 7.72 -20.29 -24.16
N ASP A 61 8.56 -19.87 -23.21
CA ASP A 61 8.32 -20.07 -21.77
C ASP A 61 7.21 -19.19 -21.17
N LEU A 62 6.58 -18.34 -21.98
CA LEU A 62 5.57 -17.38 -21.55
C LEU A 62 4.39 -18.04 -20.83
N GLY A 63 3.90 -19.16 -21.35
CA GLY A 63 2.79 -19.90 -20.74
C GLY A 63 3.14 -20.42 -19.32
N ALA A 64 4.33 -20.97 -19.15
CA ALA A 64 4.82 -21.43 -17.86
C ALA A 64 4.99 -20.26 -16.87
N ARG A 65 5.63 -19.17 -17.31
CA ARG A 65 5.82 -17.96 -16.48
C ARG A 65 4.49 -17.35 -16.03
N LEU A 66 3.47 -17.34 -16.89
CA LEU A 66 2.14 -16.82 -16.54
C LEU A 66 1.47 -17.70 -15.48
N VAL A 67 1.52 -19.02 -15.61
CA VAL A 67 0.98 -19.95 -14.61
C VAL A 67 1.70 -19.75 -13.26
N ASP A 68 3.03 -19.74 -13.27
CA ASP A 68 3.84 -19.52 -12.06
C ASP A 68 3.52 -18.17 -11.39
N TYR A 69 3.29 -17.13 -12.20
CA TYR A 69 2.90 -15.81 -11.66
C TYR A 69 1.51 -15.83 -11.03
N PHE A 70 0.54 -16.46 -11.66
CA PHE A 70 -0.81 -16.54 -11.10
C PHE A 70 -0.86 -17.39 -9.82
N ASP A 71 -0.04 -18.44 -9.73
CA ASP A 71 0.15 -19.20 -8.49
C ASP A 71 0.81 -18.35 -7.40
N TYR A 72 1.91 -17.66 -7.74
CA TYR A 72 2.57 -16.72 -6.85
C TYR A 72 1.61 -15.64 -6.33
N ARG A 73 0.85 -14.98 -7.24
CA ARG A 73 -0.12 -13.93 -6.86
C ARG A 73 -1.23 -14.48 -5.96
N ALA A 74 -1.72 -15.68 -6.24
CA ALA A 74 -2.73 -16.33 -5.42
C ALA A 74 -2.19 -16.67 -4.02
N HIS A 75 -0.96 -17.17 -3.92
CA HIS A 75 -0.27 -17.43 -2.65
C HIS A 75 -0.09 -16.13 -1.83
N GLU A 76 0.50 -15.09 -2.42
CA GLU A 76 0.68 -13.79 -1.75
C GLU A 76 -0.64 -13.25 -1.16
N LEU A 77 -1.75 -13.47 -1.85
CA LEU A 77 -3.03 -12.98 -1.38
C LEU A 77 -3.70 -13.88 -0.35
N ASN A 78 -3.71 -15.20 -0.59
CA ASN A 78 -4.43 -16.16 0.26
C ASN A 78 -3.71 -16.42 1.58
N ASP A 79 -2.37 -16.46 1.56
CA ASP A 79 -1.57 -16.89 2.70
C ASP A 79 -0.85 -15.73 3.39
N VAL A 80 -0.53 -14.65 2.67
CA VAL A 80 0.11 -13.48 3.28
C VAL A 80 -0.93 -12.38 3.56
N ALA A 81 -1.49 -11.74 2.54
CA ALA A 81 -2.34 -10.57 2.73
C ALA A 81 -3.58 -10.89 3.58
N ARG A 82 -4.24 -12.01 3.32
CA ARG A 82 -5.45 -12.42 4.08
C ARG A 82 -5.19 -12.54 5.57
N ASN A 83 -4.07 -13.13 5.95
CA ASN A 83 -3.74 -13.42 7.35
C ASN A 83 -3.24 -12.20 8.11
N ASN A 84 -2.83 -11.15 7.41
CA ASN A 84 -2.33 -9.91 8.00
C ASN A 84 -3.37 -8.80 8.05
N LEU A 85 -4.42 -8.85 7.23
CA LEU A 85 -5.51 -7.88 7.28
C LEU A 85 -6.32 -8.00 8.57
N LEU A 86 -6.55 -6.89 9.22
CA LEU A 86 -7.26 -6.79 10.51
C LEU A 86 -8.69 -6.27 10.32
N ASP A 87 -9.59 -6.68 11.20
CA ASP A 87 -10.84 -5.97 11.39
C ASP A 87 -10.66 -4.75 12.32
N ALA A 88 -11.73 -3.97 12.52
CA ALA A 88 -11.65 -2.75 13.34
C ALA A 88 -11.29 -3.02 14.81
N ASN A 89 -11.70 -4.17 15.38
CA ASN A 89 -11.43 -4.50 16.78
C ASN A 89 -9.99 -5.00 16.94
N GLU A 90 -9.53 -5.82 16.02
CA GLU A 90 -8.16 -6.31 15.97
C GLU A 90 -7.18 -5.15 15.78
N ALA A 91 -7.47 -4.24 14.83
CA ALA A 91 -6.68 -3.04 14.61
C ALA A 91 -6.65 -2.10 15.83
N LYS A 92 -7.78 -1.92 16.51
CA LYS A 92 -7.86 -1.17 17.76
C LYS A 92 -7.00 -1.80 18.85
N LYS A 93 -7.04 -3.13 18.97
CA LYS A 93 -6.22 -3.85 19.95
C LYS A 93 -4.74 -3.64 19.64
N LEU A 94 -4.31 -3.91 18.40
CA LEU A 94 -2.91 -3.73 18.00
C LEU A 94 -2.44 -2.29 18.22
N PHE A 95 -3.27 -1.30 17.86
CA PHE A 95 -2.98 0.11 18.09
C PHE A 95 -2.76 0.41 19.58
N ASN A 96 -3.62 -0.09 20.46
CA ASN A 96 -3.48 0.11 21.90
C ASN A 96 -2.21 -0.59 22.43
N ASP A 97 -1.93 -1.82 22.03
CA ASP A 97 -0.73 -2.57 22.40
C ASP A 97 0.54 -1.77 22.00
N ILE A 98 0.54 -1.17 20.79
CA ILE A 98 1.65 -0.31 20.31
C ILE A 98 1.75 0.99 21.13
N VAL A 99 0.65 1.63 21.44
CA VAL A 99 0.66 2.84 22.29
C VAL A 99 1.22 2.51 23.68
N ASP A 100 0.79 1.41 24.28
CA ASP A 100 1.25 0.99 25.62
C ASP A 100 2.74 0.62 25.62
N GLU A 101 3.26 0.05 24.52
CA GLU A 101 4.66 -0.39 24.43
C GLU A 101 5.61 0.75 24.05
N TYR A 102 5.22 1.62 23.08
CA TYR A 102 6.14 2.58 22.48
C TYR A 102 5.90 4.04 22.88
N CYS A 103 4.79 4.38 23.55
CA CYS A 103 4.48 5.76 23.88
C CYS A 103 4.57 6.05 25.39
N THR A 104 5.03 7.26 25.74
CA THR A 104 5.16 7.73 27.13
C THR A 104 4.05 8.67 27.55
N THR A 105 3.45 9.38 26.59
CA THR A 105 2.40 10.37 26.83
C THR A 105 1.34 10.32 25.73
N ALA A 106 0.11 10.72 26.08
CA ALA A 106 -0.98 10.92 25.13
C ALA A 106 -1.73 12.20 25.50
N THR A 107 -1.81 13.15 24.57
CA THR A 107 -2.42 14.47 24.77
C THR A 107 -3.55 14.67 23.77
N GLU A 108 -4.76 14.88 24.25
CA GLU A 108 -5.91 15.18 23.42
C GLU A 108 -5.81 16.57 22.76
N LEU A 109 -5.95 16.61 21.44
CA LEU A 109 -6.01 17.86 20.68
C LEU A 109 -7.46 18.15 20.30
N ARG A 110 -7.95 19.30 20.74
CA ARG A 110 -9.32 19.76 20.48
C ARG A 110 -9.34 21.03 19.63
N ASN A 111 -10.33 21.14 18.73
CA ASN A 111 -10.53 22.35 17.96
C ASN A 111 -11.16 23.47 18.81
N HIS A 112 -11.36 24.67 18.20
CA HIS A 112 -11.97 25.83 18.84
C HIS A 112 -13.40 25.59 19.37
N LYS A 113 -14.07 24.52 18.96
CA LYS A 113 -15.41 24.10 19.44
C LYS A 113 -15.33 23.01 20.52
N GLY A 114 -14.13 22.69 21.05
CA GLY A 114 -13.91 21.65 22.05
C GLY A 114 -14.01 20.21 21.52
N VAL A 115 -14.15 20.02 20.20
CA VAL A 115 -14.27 18.68 19.59
C VAL A 115 -12.88 18.07 19.49
N LEU A 116 -12.71 16.83 19.98
CA LEU A 116 -11.50 16.05 19.83
C LEU A 116 -11.22 15.82 18.33
N VAL A 117 -10.04 16.22 17.84
CA VAL A 117 -9.65 16.13 16.42
C VAL A 117 -8.46 15.23 16.19
N ALA A 118 -7.60 15.04 17.18
CA ALA A 118 -6.46 14.16 17.15
C ALA A 118 -6.00 13.83 18.58
N VAL A 119 -5.14 12.83 18.71
CA VAL A 119 -4.33 12.60 19.92
C VAL A 119 -2.87 12.69 19.51
N GLU A 120 -2.07 13.41 20.28
CA GLU A 120 -0.62 13.48 20.12
C GLU A 120 0.04 12.53 21.11
N TYR A 121 0.85 11.63 20.59
CA TYR A 121 1.58 10.62 21.36
C TYR A 121 3.06 10.99 21.42
N GLY A 122 3.63 11.01 22.63
CA GLY A 122 5.08 11.11 22.81
C GLY A 122 5.71 9.73 22.68
N VAL A 123 6.48 9.50 21.61
CA VAL A 123 7.09 8.21 21.30
C VAL A 123 8.46 8.10 21.97
N GLN A 124 8.78 6.94 22.56
CA GLN A 124 10.06 6.68 23.23
C GLN A 124 11.24 6.79 22.25
N GLY A 125 12.18 7.69 22.52
CA GLY A 125 13.34 7.90 21.65
C GLY A 125 13.06 8.53 20.30
N GLY A 126 11.79 8.77 19.98
CA GLY A 126 11.32 9.30 18.70
C GLY A 126 10.71 10.70 18.79
N MET A 127 10.09 11.12 17.70
CA MET A 127 9.30 12.36 17.61
C MET A 127 7.89 12.15 18.18
N ASN A 128 7.24 13.23 18.61
CA ASN A 128 5.80 13.18 18.86
C ASN A 128 5.05 12.91 17.56
N VAL A 129 4.04 12.05 17.65
CA VAL A 129 3.19 11.64 16.52
C VAL A 129 1.76 12.12 16.73
N ARG A 130 1.19 12.74 15.72
CA ARG A 130 -0.20 13.18 15.74
C ARG A 130 -1.10 12.20 15.01
N VAL A 131 -1.94 11.47 15.77
CA VAL A 131 -2.94 10.55 15.22
C VAL A 131 -4.30 11.25 15.10
N PRO A 132 -4.82 11.47 13.89
CA PRO A 132 -6.11 12.12 13.71
C PRO A 132 -7.25 11.20 14.11
N MET A 133 -8.38 11.80 14.52
CA MET A 133 -9.63 11.06 14.66
C MET A 133 -10.17 10.68 13.28
N ASN A 134 -10.70 9.46 13.14
CA ASN A 134 -11.38 9.05 11.92
C ASN A 134 -12.60 9.95 11.61
N LYS A 135 -13.13 9.87 10.39
CA LYS A 135 -14.25 10.72 9.93
C LYS A 135 -15.63 10.20 10.35
N GLN A 136 -15.70 9.22 11.25
CA GLN A 136 -16.95 8.64 11.71
C GLN A 136 -17.61 9.49 12.80
N LYS A 137 -18.87 9.16 13.14
CA LYS A 137 -19.67 9.85 14.17
C LYS A 137 -20.05 8.88 15.29
N GLY A 138 -20.35 9.41 16.46
CA GLY A 138 -20.79 8.64 17.63
C GLY A 138 -19.75 7.61 18.07
N ASN A 139 -20.19 6.44 18.47
CA ASN A 139 -19.35 5.36 19.01
C ASN A 139 -18.32 4.78 18.01
N LYS A 140 -18.43 5.14 16.73
CA LYS A 140 -17.45 4.76 15.70
C LYS A 140 -16.35 5.80 15.51
N ARG A 141 -16.38 6.91 16.26
CA ARG A 141 -15.36 7.94 16.22
C ARG A 141 -14.21 7.55 17.13
N GLU A 142 -13.17 7.06 16.54
CA GLU A 142 -11.94 6.55 17.16
C GLU A 142 -10.73 7.20 16.50
N PRO A 143 -9.53 7.09 17.09
CA PRO A 143 -8.28 7.39 16.38
C PRO A 143 -8.18 6.60 15.07
N SER A 144 -7.47 7.13 14.10
CA SER A 144 -7.12 6.42 12.88
C SER A 144 -6.07 5.35 13.19
N PHE A 145 -6.50 4.10 13.37
CA PHE A 145 -5.65 3.04 13.93
C PHE A 145 -4.43 2.74 13.06
N LEU A 146 -4.62 2.47 11.76
CA LEU A 146 -3.49 2.16 10.88
C LEU A 146 -2.53 3.35 10.77
N THR A 147 -3.06 4.57 10.66
CA THR A 147 -2.25 5.79 10.64
C THR A 147 -1.42 5.92 11.92
N GLY A 148 -2.03 5.64 13.07
CA GLY A 148 -1.32 5.66 14.35
C GLY A 148 -0.24 4.58 14.45
N ILE A 149 -0.57 3.33 14.08
CA ILE A 149 0.38 2.20 14.04
C ILE A 149 1.60 2.57 13.19
N VAL A 150 1.38 2.98 11.95
CA VAL A 150 2.45 3.30 11.00
C VAL A 150 3.33 4.44 11.53
N ASN A 151 2.74 5.54 11.96
CA ASN A 151 3.50 6.72 12.34
C ASN A 151 4.22 6.55 13.69
N ILE A 152 3.63 5.84 14.67
CA ILE A 152 4.30 5.53 15.94
C ILE A 152 5.50 4.61 15.70
N LEU A 153 5.35 3.55 14.90
CA LEU A 153 6.44 2.65 14.59
C LEU A 153 7.56 3.36 13.82
N PHE A 154 7.25 4.18 12.80
CA PHE A 154 8.28 4.99 12.13
C PHE A 154 8.99 5.92 13.11
N SER A 155 8.26 6.62 13.98
CA SER A 155 8.87 7.50 14.96
C SER A 155 9.82 6.77 15.90
N TYR A 156 9.42 5.56 16.38
CA TYR A 156 10.24 4.74 17.23
C TYR A 156 11.50 4.24 16.52
N GLU A 157 11.37 3.66 15.34
CA GLU A 157 12.48 3.08 14.58
C GLU A 157 13.48 4.13 14.06
N LEU A 158 13.01 5.33 13.74
CA LEU A 158 13.86 6.44 13.28
C LEU A 158 14.70 7.08 14.40
N GLN A 159 14.47 6.74 15.68
CA GLN A 159 15.31 7.13 16.82
C GLN A 159 15.64 8.63 16.84
N GLY A 160 14.62 9.49 16.69
CA GLY A 160 14.75 10.94 16.72
C GLY A 160 15.14 11.59 15.39
N GLN A 161 15.38 10.83 14.33
CA GLN A 161 15.45 11.41 12.99
C GLN A 161 14.09 12.00 12.61
N THR A 162 14.12 13.14 11.91
CA THR A 162 12.88 13.82 11.51
C THR A 162 12.21 13.12 10.33
N PHE A 163 10.90 13.08 10.37
CA PHE A 163 10.04 12.70 9.24
C PHE A 163 8.74 13.52 9.28
N GLU A 164 7.97 13.50 8.22
CA GLU A 164 6.67 14.16 8.17
C GLU A 164 5.56 13.11 8.18
N ASP A 165 4.75 13.10 9.25
CA ASP A 165 3.63 12.16 9.50
C ASP A 165 2.27 12.63 8.96
N ASP A 166 2.20 13.81 8.38
CA ASP A 166 1.06 14.43 7.68
C ASP A 166 1.56 15.64 6.88
N PRO A 167 2.33 15.46 5.80
CA PRO A 167 2.87 16.55 5.01
C PRO A 167 1.76 17.49 4.51
N ARG A 168 1.94 18.79 4.73
CA ARG A 168 0.97 19.83 4.28
C ARG A 168 1.38 20.46 2.95
N ARG A 169 2.38 19.91 2.29
CA ARG A 169 2.95 20.35 1.00
C ARG A 169 3.18 19.15 0.08
N LEU A 170 3.39 19.44 -1.19
CA LEU A 170 3.72 18.41 -2.19
C LEU A 170 5.12 17.87 -1.94
N PRO A 171 5.38 16.58 -2.21
CA PRO A 171 6.73 16.09 -2.35
C PRO A 171 7.42 16.79 -3.54
N VAL A 172 8.62 17.33 -3.30
CA VAL A 172 9.38 18.07 -4.30
C VAL A 172 10.86 17.68 -4.28
N ILE A 173 11.51 17.80 -5.42
CA ILE A 173 12.96 17.79 -5.54
C ILE A 173 13.43 19.22 -5.70
N ASP A 174 14.24 19.65 -4.76
CA ASP A 174 14.90 20.95 -4.74
C ASP A 174 16.40 20.77 -4.96
N ARG A 175 17.00 21.60 -5.79
CA ARG A 175 18.45 21.68 -6.00
C ARG A 175 18.91 23.12 -5.79
N GLU A 176 19.67 23.34 -4.74
CA GLU A 176 20.27 24.64 -4.41
C GLU A 176 19.24 25.78 -4.27
N GLY A 177 17.99 25.44 -3.83
CA GLY A 177 16.89 26.40 -3.68
C GLY A 177 16.02 26.55 -4.93
N GLU A 178 16.31 25.83 -6.00
CA GLU A 178 15.48 25.80 -7.20
C GLU A 178 14.62 24.54 -7.28
N LEU A 179 13.33 24.72 -7.55
CA LEU A 179 12.39 23.61 -7.75
C LEU A 179 12.72 22.87 -9.05
N PHE A 180 13.05 21.59 -8.93
CA PHE A 180 13.43 20.75 -10.06
C PHE A 180 12.31 19.81 -10.50
N ALA A 181 11.60 19.16 -9.55
CA ALA A 181 10.48 18.28 -9.81
C ALA A 181 9.49 18.31 -8.65
N ALA A 182 8.24 17.94 -8.90
CA ALA A 182 7.21 17.83 -7.86
C ALA A 182 6.21 16.74 -8.22
N MET A 183 5.67 16.06 -7.19
CA MET A 183 4.49 15.22 -7.36
C MET A 183 3.22 16.06 -7.45
N SER A 184 2.17 15.54 -8.09
CA SER A 184 0.92 16.26 -8.31
C SER A 184 0.04 16.34 -7.06
N ARG A 185 0.31 15.51 -6.05
CA ARG A 185 -0.47 15.48 -4.81
C ARG A 185 0.40 15.26 -3.57
N ARG A 186 -0.17 15.56 -2.40
CA ARG A 186 0.40 15.22 -1.10
C ARG A 186 0.20 13.74 -0.81
N LEU A 187 1.18 13.14 -0.13
CA LEU A 187 1.11 11.81 0.43
C LEU A 187 0.94 11.87 1.96
N ASP A 188 0.65 10.74 2.59
CA ASP A 188 0.38 10.68 4.03
C ASP A 188 1.65 10.73 4.87
N GLY A 189 2.81 10.48 4.28
CA GLY A 189 4.07 10.66 4.97
C GLY A 189 5.29 10.74 4.05
N ALA A 190 6.41 11.27 4.61
CA ALA A 190 7.66 11.45 3.91
C ALA A 190 8.88 11.37 4.85
N PHE A 191 9.96 10.75 4.41
CA PHE A 191 11.25 10.72 5.11
C PHE A 191 12.38 11.22 4.21
N PRO A 192 13.30 12.05 4.69
CA PRO A 192 13.25 12.78 5.96
C PRO A 192 12.23 13.91 5.96
N SER A 193 11.80 14.36 4.79
CA SER A 193 10.76 15.36 4.59
C SER A 193 10.15 15.27 3.18
N SER A 194 9.11 16.03 2.89
CA SER A 194 8.56 16.17 1.55
C SER A 194 9.46 16.97 0.58
N VAL A 195 10.55 17.58 1.08
CA VAL A 195 11.60 18.17 0.24
C VAL A 195 12.76 17.18 0.15
N ASN A 196 13.10 16.75 -1.06
CA ASN A 196 14.10 15.73 -1.33
C ASN A 196 13.85 14.42 -0.54
N PRO A 197 12.66 13.82 -0.67
CA PRO A 197 12.33 12.61 0.08
C PRO A 197 13.19 11.43 -0.36
N ARG A 198 13.57 10.61 0.60
CA ARG A 198 14.15 9.28 0.39
C ARG A 198 13.05 8.22 0.29
N ALA A 199 12.01 8.41 1.10
CA ALA A 199 10.85 7.53 1.12
C ALA A 199 9.55 8.34 1.24
N LEU A 200 8.52 7.85 0.60
CA LEU A 200 7.16 8.38 0.62
C LEU A 200 6.19 7.25 0.92
N TRP A 201 5.10 7.55 1.61
CA TRP A 201 4.06 6.56 1.85
C TRP A 201 2.67 7.13 1.84
N GLU A 202 1.73 6.25 1.51
CA GLU A 202 0.29 6.49 1.53
C GLU A 202 -0.39 5.46 2.42
N ILE A 203 -1.40 5.85 3.20
CA ILE A 203 -2.13 5.00 4.15
C ILE A 203 -3.59 4.89 3.73
N LYS A 204 -4.08 3.66 3.54
CA LYS A 204 -5.46 3.36 3.13
C LYS A 204 -6.20 2.58 4.20
N GLU A 205 -6.71 3.30 5.20
CA GLU A 205 -7.46 2.79 6.33
C GLU A 205 -8.98 2.81 6.07
N TYR A 206 -9.64 1.64 6.05
CA TYR A 206 -11.05 1.54 5.65
C TYR A 206 -11.93 0.73 6.61
N TYR A 207 -11.62 0.64 7.91
CA TYR A 207 -12.37 -0.17 8.88
C TYR A 207 -13.86 0.13 8.97
N TYR A 208 -14.25 1.38 8.86
CA TYR A 208 -15.62 1.84 9.00
C TYR A 208 -16.24 2.31 7.69
N THR A 209 -15.60 2.01 6.56
CA THR A 209 -16.10 2.44 5.25
C THR A 209 -17.32 1.64 4.85
N THR A 210 -18.44 2.31 4.63
CA THR A 210 -19.69 1.70 4.15
C THR A 210 -19.83 1.73 2.63
N THR A 211 -19.19 2.70 1.96
CA THR A 211 -19.17 2.84 0.51
C THR A 211 -18.03 2.04 -0.08
N PHE A 212 -18.38 0.96 -0.78
CA PHE A 212 -17.47 0.13 -1.54
C PHE A 212 -17.46 0.55 -3.02
N GLY A 213 -16.40 0.34 -3.72
CA GLY A 213 -16.26 0.56 -5.17
C GLY A 213 -15.35 1.74 -5.47
N SER A 214 -15.88 2.97 -5.52
CA SER A 214 -15.06 4.14 -5.91
C SER A 214 -13.83 4.33 -5.03
N LYS A 215 -13.97 4.24 -3.69
CA LYS A 215 -12.83 4.49 -2.78
C LYS A 215 -11.68 3.50 -2.92
N ILE A 216 -11.97 2.21 -3.14
CA ILE A 216 -10.90 1.20 -3.30
C ILE A 216 -10.30 1.30 -4.70
N SER A 217 -11.14 1.47 -5.73
CA SER A 217 -10.62 1.70 -7.08
C SER A 217 -9.74 2.94 -7.12
N ASP A 218 -10.21 4.04 -6.52
CA ASP A 218 -9.42 5.27 -6.41
C ASP A 218 -8.11 5.03 -5.68
N ALA A 219 -8.12 4.29 -4.56
CA ALA A 219 -6.91 3.95 -3.82
C ALA A 219 -5.87 3.25 -4.70
N VAL A 220 -6.28 2.25 -5.50
CA VAL A 220 -5.37 1.49 -6.36
C VAL A 220 -4.88 2.33 -7.54
N TYR A 221 -5.79 3.01 -8.24
CA TYR A 221 -5.40 3.78 -9.42
C TYR A 221 -4.62 5.05 -9.08
N VAL A 222 -4.95 5.71 -7.97
CA VAL A 222 -4.17 6.86 -7.48
C VAL A 222 -2.77 6.41 -7.05
N SER A 223 -2.63 5.28 -6.35
CA SER A 223 -1.30 4.77 -5.98
C SER A 223 -0.46 4.35 -7.20
N GLN A 224 -1.10 3.88 -8.28
CA GLN A 224 -0.40 3.64 -9.54
C GLN A 224 0.05 4.95 -10.20
N LEU A 225 -0.78 5.99 -10.16
CA LEU A 225 -0.40 7.32 -10.66
C LEU A 225 0.78 7.89 -9.87
N ASP A 226 0.71 7.85 -8.54
CA ASP A 226 1.82 8.26 -7.66
C ASP A 226 3.13 7.51 -8.01
N GLY A 227 3.02 6.21 -8.25
CA GLY A 227 4.16 5.39 -8.63
C GLY A 227 4.77 5.77 -9.99
N HIS A 228 3.94 6.11 -10.98
CA HIS A 228 4.43 6.59 -12.27
C HIS A 228 5.09 7.96 -12.14
N GLU A 229 4.47 8.91 -11.44
CA GLU A 229 5.08 10.23 -11.18
C GLU A 229 6.41 10.10 -10.43
N ARG A 230 6.47 9.24 -9.39
CA ARG A 230 7.71 8.95 -8.68
C ARG A 230 8.77 8.39 -9.62
N HIS A 231 8.40 7.47 -10.53
CA HIS A 231 9.32 6.88 -11.49
C HIS A 231 9.89 7.94 -12.45
N GLU A 232 9.05 8.81 -12.99
CA GLU A 232 9.47 9.93 -13.84
C GLU A 232 10.44 10.87 -13.10
N ILE A 233 10.17 11.16 -11.81
CA ILE A 233 11.05 11.99 -10.98
C ILE A 233 12.40 11.31 -10.77
N VAL A 234 12.41 10.02 -10.42
CA VAL A 234 13.64 9.24 -10.22
C VAL A 234 14.46 9.17 -11.51
N GLU A 235 13.83 8.94 -12.65
CA GLU A 235 14.48 8.90 -13.95
C GLU A 235 15.09 10.27 -14.33
N ALA A 236 14.33 11.35 -14.12
CA ALA A 236 14.78 12.70 -14.43
C ALA A 236 15.89 13.21 -13.49
N THR A 237 15.90 12.77 -12.24
CA THR A 237 16.79 13.33 -11.21
C THR A 237 17.96 12.43 -10.84
N GLY A 238 17.83 11.11 -11.04
CA GLY A 238 18.75 10.10 -10.54
C GLY A 238 18.68 9.89 -9.01
N LEU A 239 17.77 10.57 -8.31
CA LEU A 239 17.59 10.43 -6.86
C LEU A 239 16.65 9.28 -6.54
N PRO A 240 17.07 8.27 -5.79
CA PRO A 240 16.19 7.17 -5.42
C PRO A 240 15.11 7.64 -4.44
N ILE A 241 13.86 7.35 -4.75
CA ILE A 241 12.70 7.60 -3.90
C ILE A 241 11.91 6.31 -3.80
N ASP A 242 11.78 5.76 -2.60
CA ASP A 242 10.94 4.61 -2.37
C ASP A 242 9.48 5.04 -2.14
N LEU A 243 8.52 4.27 -2.65
CA LEU A 243 7.09 4.52 -2.46
C LEU A 243 6.42 3.31 -1.82
N TYR A 244 5.82 3.50 -0.65
CA TYR A 244 5.15 2.48 0.13
C TYR A 244 3.65 2.74 0.24
N LEU A 245 2.88 1.66 0.24
CA LEU A 245 1.44 1.72 0.46
C LEU A 245 1.08 0.86 1.66
N PHE A 246 0.49 1.47 2.69
CA PHE A 246 -0.04 0.78 3.87
C PHE A 246 -1.55 0.61 3.72
N VAL A 247 -2.04 -0.63 3.79
CA VAL A 247 -3.47 -0.94 3.61
C VAL A 247 -4.00 -1.78 4.75
N ASP A 248 -5.17 -1.47 5.24
CA ASP A 248 -5.87 -2.34 6.18
C ASP A 248 -7.40 -2.16 6.14
N ALA A 249 -8.09 -3.11 6.61
CA ALA A 249 -9.50 -3.40 6.82
C ALA A 249 -9.91 -4.67 6.08
N TYR A 250 -9.92 -5.79 6.79
CA TYR A 250 -10.29 -7.11 6.26
C TYR A 250 -11.61 -7.10 5.48
N GLY A 251 -12.67 -6.50 6.05
CA GLY A 251 -13.98 -6.43 5.41
C GLY A 251 -13.97 -5.67 4.08
N THR A 252 -13.07 -4.70 3.93
CA THR A 252 -12.96 -3.86 2.75
C THR A 252 -12.04 -4.46 1.70
N TRP A 253 -10.82 -4.81 2.09
CA TRP A 253 -9.81 -5.31 1.16
C TRP A 253 -10.02 -6.79 0.81
N TRP A 254 -10.26 -7.65 1.81
CA TRP A 254 -10.43 -9.08 1.55
C TRP A 254 -11.83 -9.44 1.13
N THR A 255 -12.85 -9.14 1.95
CA THR A 255 -14.21 -9.61 1.67
C THR A 255 -14.77 -9.04 0.37
N LYS A 256 -14.53 -7.75 0.10
CA LYS A 256 -15.11 -7.05 -1.05
C LYS A 256 -14.09 -6.71 -2.13
N GLY A 257 -12.82 -6.54 -1.78
CA GLY A 257 -11.77 -5.91 -2.59
C GLY A 257 -10.68 -6.81 -3.13
N LYS A 258 -10.80 -8.15 -3.07
CA LYS A 258 -9.77 -9.09 -3.55
C LYS A 258 -9.21 -8.77 -4.94
N ALA A 259 -10.09 -8.38 -5.87
CA ALA A 259 -9.66 -7.99 -7.22
C ALA A 259 -8.73 -6.76 -7.24
N TYR A 260 -8.87 -5.87 -6.27
CA TYR A 260 -7.99 -4.71 -6.12
C TYR A 260 -6.66 -5.07 -5.45
N LEU A 261 -6.69 -6.02 -4.50
CA LEU A 261 -5.45 -6.60 -3.96
C LEU A 261 -4.62 -7.29 -5.05
N CYS A 262 -5.24 -8.03 -5.97
CA CYS A 262 -4.54 -8.58 -7.13
C CYS A 262 -3.79 -7.49 -7.93
N ARG A 263 -4.47 -6.37 -8.19
CA ARG A 263 -3.86 -5.23 -8.90
C ARG A 263 -2.71 -4.57 -8.13
N LEU A 264 -2.77 -4.59 -6.78
CA LEU A 264 -1.67 -4.11 -5.94
C LEU A 264 -0.46 -5.05 -6.02
N VAL A 265 -0.66 -6.38 -5.99
CA VAL A 265 0.42 -7.35 -6.23
C VAL A 265 1.06 -7.14 -7.60
N ASP A 266 0.23 -6.93 -8.64
CA ASP A 266 0.73 -6.63 -9.98
C ASP A 266 1.54 -5.31 -10.01
N ALA A 267 1.08 -4.25 -9.31
CA ALA A 267 1.76 -2.96 -9.24
C ALA A 267 3.11 -3.04 -8.53
N VAL A 268 3.20 -3.80 -7.42
CA VAL A 268 4.45 -4.04 -6.69
C VAL A 268 5.45 -4.78 -7.57
N ASN A 269 5.01 -5.85 -8.23
CA ASN A 269 5.90 -6.66 -9.06
C ASN A 269 6.29 -5.98 -10.38
N LYS A 270 5.54 -4.97 -10.83
CA LYS A 270 5.95 -4.07 -11.91
C LYS A 270 6.91 -2.95 -11.47
N GLY A 271 7.16 -2.81 -10.17
CA GLY A 271 7.98 -1.74 -9.62
C GLY A 271 7.30 -0.36 -9.58
N VAL A 272 5.98 -0.31 -9.78
CA VAL A 272 5.20 0.94 -9.67
C VAL A 272 5.14 1.41 -8.22
N VAL A 273 4.95 0.47 -7.29
CA VAL A 273 5.06 0.67 -5.84
C VAL A 273 6.14 -0.27 -5.34
N ASP A 274 6.98 0.16 -4.41
CA ASP A 274 8.10 -0.66 -3.93
C ASP A 274 7.64 -1.76 -2.98
N GLU A 275 6.69 -1.45 -2.11
CA GLU A 275 6.07 -2.44 -1.24
C GLU A 275 4.65 -2.02 -0.85
N VAL A 276 3.76 -3.01 -0.71
CA VAL A 276 2.45 -2.85 -0.07
C VAL A 276 2.47 -3.62 1.26
N VAL A 277 2.34 -2.90 2.36
CA VAL A 277 2.33 -3.44 3.72
C VAL A 277 0.88 -3.58 4.19
N VAL A 278 0.52 -4.76 4.68
CA VAL A 278 -0.87 -5.12 4.96
C VAL A 278 -1.07 -5.32 6.46
N GLY A 279 -1.93 -4.51 7.07
CA GLY A 279 -2.36 -4.69 8.46
C GLY A 279 -1.22 -4.91 9.44
N CYS A 280 -1.19 -6.07 10.12
CA CYS A 280 -0.17 -6.35 11.14
C CYS A 280 1.26 -6.60 10.58
N GLU A 281 1.45 -6.73 9.26
CA GLU A 281 2.81 -6.72 8.66
C GLU A 281 3.61 -5.45 9.03
N CYS A 282 2.95 -4.36 9.43
CA CYS A 282 3.62 -3.13 9.87
C CYS A 282 4.69 -3.38 10.93
N MET A 283 4.45 -4.33 11.84
CA MET A 283 5.37 -4.67 12.94
C MET A 283 6.74 -5.18 12.47
N GLU A 284 6.77 -5.91 11.35
CA GLU A 284 8.01 -6.45 10.78
C GLU A 284 8.54 -5.57 9.63
N ALA A 285 7.63 -4.98 8.87
CA ALA A 285 8.00 -4.22 7.69
C ALA A 285 8.67 -2.90 8.05
N ILE A 286 8.15 -2.12 9.00
CA ILE A 286 8.66 -0.78 9.31
C ILE A 286 10.09 -0.82 9.84
N PRO A 287 10.49 -1.66 10.83
CA PRO A 287 11.88 -1.77 11.23
C PRO A 287 12.82 -2.07 10.05
N ARG A 288 12.41 -2.99 9.20
CA ARG A 288 13.18 -3.38 8.01
C ARG A 288 13.31 -2.24 6.99
N LEU A 289 12.23 -1.50 6.74
CA LEU A 289 12.23 -0.37 5.80
C LEU A 289 13.18 0.73 6.29
N VAL A 290 13.08 1.13 7.55
CA VAL A 290 13.94 2.16 8.15
C VAL A 290 15.43 1.78 8.04
N HIS A 291 15.78 0.51 8.18
CA HIS A 291 17.16 0.06 8.02
C HIS A 291 17.72 0.22 6.60
N THR A 292 16.87 0.44 5.59
CA THR A 292 17.31 0.66 4.20
C THR A 292 17.45 2.13 3.84
N TRP A 293 17.00 3.02 4.69
CA TRP A 293 17.05 4.49 4.49
C TRP A 293 18.33 5.10 5.08
#